data_8cb4be3d7b67a7b7df9c1ecb9c4887fd
#
_entry.id   8cb4be3d7b67a7b7df9c1ecb9c4887fd
#
_cell.length_a   1.000
_cell.length_b   1.000
_cell.length_c   1.000
_cell.angle_alpha   90.00
_cell.angle_beta   90.00
_cell.angle_gamma   90.00
#
_symmetry.space_group_name_H-M   'P 1'
#
loop_
_entity.id
_entity.type
_entity.pdbx_description
1 polymer ?
#
loop_
_entity_poly.entity_id
_entity_poly.type
_entity_poly.pdbx_seq_one_letter_code
_entity_poly.pdbx_strand_id
1 'polypeptide(L)'
;MGRPLMEALVWNATSNKPFGRSRIKEPIRRLIQGYVRTIANATIGLEFATSPQKYLLGVTDEQYDSLINQKFKQYVGSIIASTTNPETGEKPTFGQLMQGSISPHVEMVRVLATQFSAATGLTVTDTGVVSEANPTSADAVLAQSQTLVAMAEQLNISNGDSLRTIALMALAILRDVSLGGLSDEDKDIVAHFRNPAMPSVAATADAAIKIASARQAFANTDTFLEMIGFDKADVRRIKAQERINQGLELVSELE
;
A
#
# COMPACT_ATOMS: atom_id res chain seq x y z
N MET A 1 -27.05 1.05 -33.38
CA MET A 1 -25.95 0.15 -32.92
C MET A 1 -26.56 -1.11 -32.33
N GLY A 2 -26.13 -2.31 -32.78
CA GLY A 2 -26.71 -3.58 -32.32
C GLY A 2 -26.12 -4.15 -31.03
N ARG A 3 -25.37 -3.36 -30.24
CA ARG A 3 -24.75 -3.76 -28.95
C ARG A 3 -25.00 -2.70 -27.89
N PRO A 4 -25.03 -3.06 -26.60
CA PRO A 4 -25.13 -2.08 -25.52
C PRO A 4 -23.90 -1.13 -25.52
N LEU A 5 -24.16 0.16 -25.19
CA LEU A 5 -23.12 1.20 -25.07
C LEU A 5 -22.36 1.05 -23.74
N MET A 6 -21.79 -0.11 -23.54
CA MET A 6 -21.18 -0.51 -22.29
C MET A 6 -20.01 -1.44 -22.56
N GLU A 7 -18.89 -1.23 -21.87
CA GLU A 7 -17.74 -2.12 -21.92
C GLU A 7 -17.24 -2.39 -20.50
N ALA A 8 -16.84 -3.62 -20.21
CA ALA A 8 -16.41 -4.01 -18.89
C ALA A 8 -14.89 -3.79 -18.72
N LEU A 9 -14.50 -3.07 -17.68
CA LEU A 9 -13.11 -3.01 -17.25
C LEU A 9 -12.84 -4.19 -16.32
N VAL A 10 -12.09 -5.18 -16.79
CA VAL A 10 -11.96 -6.46 -16.11
C VAL A 10 -10.52 -6.75 -15.70
N TRP A 11 -10.36 -7.37 -14.53
CA TRP A 11 -9.09 -7.92 -14.07
C TRP A 11 -9.07 -9.43 -14.30
N ASN A 12 -8.04 -9.90 -15.04
CA ASN A 12 -7.75 -11.32 -15.25
C ASN A 12 -8.97 -12.11 -15.75
N ALA A 13 -9.57 -11.63 -16.86
CA ALA A 13 -10.63 -12.34 -17.56
C ALA A 13 -10.11 -13.69 -18.08
N THR A 14 -10.96 -14.70 -18.00
CA THR A 14 -10.71 -16.03 -18.57
C THR A 14 -11.96 -16.50 -19.32
N SER A 15 -11.82 -17.49 -20.22
CA SER A 15 -12.96 -18.06 -20.96
C SER A 15 -14.13 -18.47 -20.05
N ASN A 16 -13.84 -19.01 -18.85
CA ASN A 16 -14.85 -19.42 -17.89
C ASN A 16 -15.37 -18.26 -17.00
N LYS A 17 -14.66 -17.12 -16.98
CA LYS A 17 -15.00 -15.94 -16.18
C LYS A 17 -14.70 -14.67 -16.99
N PRO A 18 -15.54 -14.33 -17.96
CA PRO A 18 -15.31 -13.20 -18.86
C PRO A 18 -15.31 -11.85 -18.13
N PHE A 19 -16.03 -11.74 -17.01
CA PHE A 19 -16.05 -10.53 -16.16
C PHE A 19 -14.92 -10.51 -15.12
N GLY A 20 -13.87 -11.32 -15.32
CA GLY A 20 -12.70 -11.33 -14.47
C GLY A 20 -12.93 -11.90 -13.07
N ARG A 21 -11.99 -11.63 -12.17
CA ARG A 21 -12.01 -12.10 -10.78
C ARG A 21 -11.53 -11.00 -9.84
N SER A 22 -12.10 -10.95 -8.64
CA SER A 22 -11.59 -10.09 -7.58
C SER A 22 -10.16 -10.48 -7.21
N ARG A 23 -9.29 -9.49 -6.95
CA ARG A 23 -7.98 -9.70 -6.34
C ARG A 23 -8.09 -10.11 -4.88
N ILE A 24 -9.17 -9.71 -4.19
CA ILE A 24 -9.43 -10.06 -2.79
C ILE A 24 -10.02 -11.47 -2.75
N LYS A 25 -9.13 -12.46 -2.78
CA LYS A 25 -9.47 -13.89 -2.70
C LYS A 25 -9.58 -14.35 -1.26
N GLU A 26 -10.12 -15.57 -1.06
CA GLU A 26 -10.28 -16.17 0.26
C GLU A 26 -8.99 -16.22 1.09
N PRO A 27 -7.80 -16.57 0.56
CA PRO A 27 -6.56 -16.52 1.34
C PRO A 27 -6.26 -15.14 1.92
N ILE A 28 -6.47 -14.07 1.14
CA ILE A 28 -6.25 -12.69 1.60
C ILE A 28 -7.21 -12.34 2.74
N ARG A 29 -8.49 -12.73 2.63
CA ARG A 29 -9.49 -12.50 3.69
C ARG A 29 -9.10 -13.21 4.98
N ARG A 30 -8.61 -14.45 4.91
CA ARG A 30 -8.13 -15.21 6.07
C ARG A 30 -6.92 -14.56 6.73
N LEU A 31 -5.98 -14.03 5.95
CA LEU A 31 -4.83 -13.29 6.47
C LEU A 31 -5.27 -12.03 7.23
N ILE A 32 -6.21 -11.27 6.69
CA ILE A 32 -6.77 -10.09 7.36
C ILE A 32 -7.48 -10.48 8.66
N GLN A 33 -8.27 -11.56 8.65
CA GLN A 33 -8.93 -12.06 9.86
C GLN A 33 -7.91 -12.52 10.92
N GLY A 34 -6.82 -13.18 10.49
CA GLY A 34 -5.72 -13.57 11.36
C GLY A 34 -5.05 -12.36 12.00
N TYR A 35 -4.79 -11.33 11.21
CA TYR A 35 -4.22 -10.07 11.68
C TYR A 35 -5.11 -9.40 12.75
N VAL A 36 -6.40 -9.24 12.46
CA VAL A 36 -7.35 -8.62 13.40
C VAL A 36 -7.41 -9.40 14.73
N ARG A 37 -7.45 -10.74 14.66
CA ARG A 37 -7.43 -11.59 15.89
C ARG A 37 -6.13 -11.43 16.67
N THR A 38 -4.99 -11.38 15.98
CA THR A 38 -3.69 -11.24 16.65
C THR A 38 -3.59 -9.90 17.37
N ILE A 39 -4.04 -8.81 16.73
CA ILE A 39 -4.07 -7.48 17.36
C ILE A 39 -5.05 -7.45 18.53
N ALA A 40 -6.25 -8.01 18.40
CA ALA A 40 -7.21 -8.07 19.49
C ALA A 40 -6.65 -8.85 20.70
N ASN A 41 -6.03 -10.01 20.46
CA ASN A 41 -5.40 -10.80 21.52
C ASN A 41 -4.21 -10.07 22.16
N ALA A 42 -3.40 -9.36 21.37
CA ALA A 42 -2.31 -8.55 21.88
C ALA A 42 -2.83 -7.40 22.76
N THR A 43 -3.91 -6.73 22.35
CA THR A 43 -4.54 -5.65 23.13
C THR A 43 -5.06 -6.17 24.48
N ILE A 44 -5.75 -7.31 24.49
CA ILE A 44 -6.21 -7.97 25.73
C ILE A 44 -5.01 -8.37 26.59
N GLY A 45 -3.97 -8.95 25.98
CA GLY A 45 -2.74 -9.32 26.69
C GLY A 45 -2.04 -8.12 27.34
N LEU A 46 -2.08 -6.95 26.70
CA LEU A 46 -1.55 -5.69 27.26
C LEU A 46 -2.32 -5.26 28.51
N GLU A 47 -3.64 -5.38 28.53
CA GLU A 47 -4.44 -5.04 29.71
C GLU A 47 -4.04 -5.89 30.93
N PHE A 48 -3.85 -7.18 30.73
CA PHE A 48 -3.35 -8.06 31.78
C PHE A 48 -1.89 -7.78 32.16
N ALA A 49 -1.05 -7.39 31.20
CA ALA A 49 0.33 -7.05 31.47
C ALA A 49 0.48 -5.76 32.28
N THR A 50 -0.40 -4.78 32.09
CA THR A 50 -0.39 -3.52 32.85
C THR A 50 -0.95 -3.66 34.26
N SER A 51 -1.77 -4.68 34.51
CA SER A 51 -2.39 -4.92 35.82
C SER A 51 -2.20 -6.38 36.27
N PRO A 52 -0.96 -6.77 36.64
CA PRO A 52 -0.65 -8.15 37.02
C PRO A 52 -1.42 -8.55 38.27
N GLN A 53 -1.97 -9.77 38.23
CA GLN A 53 -2.65 -10.34 39.38
C GLN A 53 -1.64 -10.64 40.50
N LYS A 54 -1.91 -10.10 41.66
CA LYS A 54 -1.11 -10.30 42.87
C LYS A 54 -1.78 -11.37 43.73
N TYR A 55 -1.02 -12.16 44.45
CA TYR A 55 -1.50 -13.10 45.40
C TYR A 55 -0.75 -12.97 46.72
N LEU A 56 -1.44 -13.30 47.81
CA LEU A 56 -0.90 -13.36 49.15
C LEU A 56 -1.36 -14.66 49.79
N LEU A 57 -0.42 -15.46 50.25
CA LEU A 57 -0.66 -16.78 50.88
C LEU A 57 -0.22 -16.75 52.34
N GLY A 58 -0.84 -17.57 53.20
CA GLY A 58 -0.46 -17.70 54.59
C GLY A 58 -0.97 -16.56 55.49
N VAL A 59 -2.08 -15.90 55.09
CA VAL A 59 -2.77 -14.89 55.90
C VAL A 59 -3.85 -15.55 56.80
N THR A 60 -4.16 -14.90 57.92
CA THR A 60 -5.28 -15.32 58.78
C THR A 60 -6.63 -14.90 58.17
N ASP A 61 -7.73 -15.51 58.61
CA ASP A 61 -9.08 -15.18 58.12
C ASP A 61 -9.43 -13.70 58.40
N GLU A 62 -9.00 -13.14 59.53
CA GLU A 62 -9.21 -11.71 59.84
C GLU A 62 -8.43 -10.78 58.85
N GLN A 63 -7.21 -11.17 58.49
CA GLN A 63 -6.42 -10.42 57.52
C GLN A 63 -7.03 -10.54 56.10
N TYR A 64 -7.54 -11.74 55.76
CA TYR A 64 -8.24 -11.95 54.50
C TYR A 64 -9.48 -11.06 54.37
N ASP A 65 -10.33 -11.04 55.41
CA ASP A 65 -11.53 -10.19 55.42
C ASP A 65 -11.19 -8.70 55.34
N SER A 66 -10.13 -8.28 56.03
CA SER A 66 -9.67 -6.89 55.97
C SER A 66 -9.18 -6.50 54.57
N LEU A 67 -8.50 -7.39 53.85
CA LEU A 67 -8.00 -7.19 52.48
C LEU A 67 -9.14 -7.14 51.47
N ILE A 68 -10.16 -8.01 51.62
CA ILE A 68 -11.33 -8.00 50.70
C ILE A 68 -12.16 -6.74 50.89
N ASN A 69 -12.36 -6.30 52.14
CA ASN A 69 -13.12 -5.08 52.44
C ASN A 69 -12.41 -3.78 51.97
N GLN A 70 -11.09 -3.84 51.76
CA GLN A 70 -10.29 -2.72 51.27
C GLN A 70 -10.04 -2.76 49.72
N LYS A 71 -10.99 -3.31 48.96
CA LYS A 71 -10.88 -3.49 47.49
C LYS A 71 -10.32 -2.28 46.70
N PHE A 72 -10.55 -1.08 47.18
CA PHE A 72 -10.10 0.16 46.54
C PHE A 72 -8.65 0.59 46.86
N LYS A 73 -8.00 -0.01 47.87
CA LYS A 73 -6.63 0.40 48.25
C LYS A 73 -5.53 -0.47 47.64
N GLN A 74 -5.87 -1.47 46.84
CA GLN A 74 -4.90 -2.40 46.21
C GLN A 74 -4.48 -1.94 44.79
N TYR A 75 -4.47 -0.64 44.56
CA TYR A 75 -4.01 -0.09 43.28
C TYR A 75 -2.50 -0.27 43.09
N VAL A 76 -2.09 -0.14 41.82
CA VAL A 76 -0.68 -0.16 41.40
C VAL A 76 0.17 0.70 42.34
N GLY A 77 1.16 0.08 43.00
CA GLY A 77 2.06 0.79 43.93
C GLY A 77 1.69 0.73 45.42
N SER A 78 0.56 0.10 45.81
CA SER A 78 0.24 -0.07 47.24
C SER A 78 1.19 -1.10 47.89
N ILE A 79 1.69 -0.75 49.10
CA ILE A 79 2.45 -1.68 49.94
C ILE A 79 1.46 -2.51 50.73
N ILE A 80 1.52 -3.83 50.59
CA ILE A 80 0.77 -4.79 51.41
C ILE A 80 1.68 -5.15 52.59
N ALA A 81 1.28 -4.74 53.79
CA ALA A 81 1.95 -5.16 55.02
C ALA A 81 1.14 -6.32 55.66
N SER A 82 1.80 -7.37 56.01
CA SER A 82 1.18 -8.50 56.73
C SER A 82 2.16 -9.01 57.80
N THR A 83 1.60 -9.57 58.86
CA THR A 83 2.36 -10.14 60.00
C THR A 83 2.40 -11.66 59.87
N THR A 84 3.29 -12.28 60.61
CA THR A 84 3.34 -13.75 60.75
C THR A 84 2.01 -14.29 61.29
N ASN A 85 1.52 -15.38 60.69
CA ASN A 85 0.31 -16.06 61.17
C ASN A 85 0.56 -16.62 62.58
N PRO A 86 -0.16 -16.17 63.61
CA PRO A 86 0.06 -16.60 64.99
C PRO A 86 -0.31 -18.07 65.22
N GLU A 87 -1.14 -18.66 64.40
CA GLU A 87 -1.62 -20.05 64.56
C GLU A 87 -0.66 -21.06 63.93
N THR A 88 -0.09 -20.74 62.76
CA THR A 88 0.82 -21.67 62.06
C THR A 88 2.29 -21.29 62.17
N GLY A 89 2.59 -20.08 62.62
CA GLY A 89 3.97 -19.55 62.67
C GLY A 89 4.57 -19.22 61.28
N GLU A 90 3.80 -19.36 60.22
CA GLU A 90 4.25 -19.14 58.87
C GLU A 90 4.25 -17.63 58.52
N LYS A 91 5.22 -17.23 57.73
CA LYS A 91 5.28 -15.87 57.20
C LYS A 91 4.46 -15.77 55.92
N PRO A 92 3.58 -14.76 55.78
CA PRO A 92 2.85 -14.57 54.57
C PRO A 92 3.77 -14.42 53.36
N THR A 93 3.45 -15.11 52.30
CA THR A 93 4.19 -15.06 51.03
C THR A 93 3.43 -14.21 50.04
N PHE A 94 4.05 -13.12 49.62
CA PHE A 94 3.54 -12.23 48.56
C PHE A 94 4.17 -12.61 47.22
N GLY A 95 3.32 -12.67 46.18
CA GLY A 95 3.80 -12.84 44.82
C GLY A 95 2.87 -12.19 43.81
N GLN A 96 3.31 -12.19 42.60
CA GLN A 96 2.48 -11.82 41.45
C GLN A 96 2.60 -12.87 40.36
N LEU A 97 1.52 -13.11 39.64
CA LEU A 97 1.57 -14.00 38.50
C LEU A 97 2.48 -13.42 37.42
N MET A 98 3.28 -14.29 36.80
CA MET A 98 4.17 -13.89 35.70
C MET A 98 3.35 -13.34 34.56
N GLN A 99 3.78 -12.20 34.05
CA GLN A 99 3.16 -11.59 32.89
C GLN A 99 3.55 -12.36 31.63
N GLY A 100 2.57 -12.59 30.75
CA GLY A 100 2.82 -13.11 29.42
C GLY A 100 3.59 -12.09 28.56
N SER A 101 4.52 -12.57 27.75
CA SER A 101 5.21 -11.71 26.78
C SER A 101 4.29 -11.38 25.60
N ILE A 102 4.33 -10.15 25.13
CA ILE A 102 3.60 -9.70 23.94
C ILE A 102 4.41 -9.99 22.65
N SER A 103 5.71 -10.27 22.79
CA SER A 103 6.60 -10.54 21.66
C SER A 103 6.07 -11.58 20.66
N PRO A 104 5.43 -12.70 21.07
CA PRO A 104 4.87 -13.67 20.12
C PRO A 104 3.76 -13.08 19.24
N HIS A 105 2.97 -12.12 19.76
CA HIS A 105 1.94 -11.46 18.98
C HIS A 105 2.55 -10.51 17.93
N VAL A 106 3.58 -9.76 18.28
CA VAL A 106 4.32 -8.89 17.38
C VAL A 106 4.96 -9.70 16.25
N GLU A 107 5.56 -10.85 16.60
CA GLU A 107 6.16 -11.75 15.62
C GLU A 107 5.12 -12.33 14.67
N MET A 108 3.96 -12.75 15.18
CA MET A 108 2.86 -13.24 14.35
C MET A 108 2.33 -12.16 13.40
N VAL A 109 2.25 -10.90 13.82
CA VAL A 109 1.89 -9.77 12.94
C VAL A 109 2.90 -9.64 11.78
N ARG A 110 4.20 -9.76 12.04
CA ARG A 110 5.23 -9.73 10.98
C ARG A 110 5.09 -10.88 9.99
N VAL A 111 4.82 -12.08 10.49
CA VAL A 111 4.58 -13.26 9.64
C VAL A 111 3.35 -13.06 8.76
N LEU A 112 2.24 -12.59 9.33
CA LEU A 112 1.01 -12.31 8.58
C LEU A 112 1.20 -11.20 7.53
N ALA A 113 1.96 -10.15 7.85
CA ALA A 113 2.30 -9.08 6.92
C ALA A 113 3.14 -9.61 5.73
N THR A 114 4.11 -10.48 6.01
CA THR A 114 4.93 -11.12 4.96
C THR A 114 4.09 -12.01 4.04
N GLN A 115 3.18 -12.82 4.62
CA GLN A 115 2.26 -13.64 3.82
C GLN A 115 1.27 -12.80 3.01
N PHE A 116 0.79 -11.69 3.58
CA PHE A 116 -0.08 -10.76 2.88
C PHE A 116 0.64 -10.07 1.71
N SER A 117 1.87 -9.63 1.92
CA SER A 117 2.76 -9.11 0.88
C SER A 117 2.90 -10.12 -0.28
N ALA A 118 3.26 -11.36 0.03
CA ALA A 118 3.40 -12.42 -0.98
C ALA A 118 2.09 -12.71 -1.73
N ALA A 119 0.93 -12.65 -1.05
CA ALA A 119 -0.38 -12.92 -1.65
C ALA A 119 -0.90 -11.76 -2.53
N THR A 120 -0.50 -10.52 -2.25
CA THR A 120 -0.99 -9.31 -2.91
C THR A 120 -0.02 -8.70 -3.91
N GLY A 121 1.27 -9.02 -3.82
CA GLY A 121 2.35 -8.37 -4.58
C GLY A 121 2.75 -7.00 -4.03
N LEU A 122 2.19 -6.58 -2.89
CA LEU A 122 2.63 -5.39 -2.15
C LEU A 122 3.97 -5.67 -1.47
N THR A 123 4.74 -4.64 -1.15
CA THR A 123 5.93 -4.81 -0.32
C THR A 123 5.55 -4.97 1.15
N VAL A 124 6.41 -5.58 1.96
CA VAL A 124 6.16 -5.68 3.42
C VAL A 124 6.09 -4.28 4.05
N THR A 125 6.88 -3.35 3.54
CA THR A 125 6.88 -1.94 3.97
C THR A 125 5.53 -1.26 3.72
N ASP A 126 4.84 -1.59 2.61
CA ASP A 126 3.49 -1.07 2.31
C ASP A 126 2.44 -1.55 3.32
N THR A 127 2.69 -2.63 4.04
CA THR A 127 1.81 -3.12 5.12
C THR A 127 1.99 -2.38 6.45
N GLY A 128 2.91 -1.42 6.51
CA GLY A 128 3.22 -0.66 7.72
C GLY A 128 4.17 -1.38 8.68
N VAL A 129 4.67 -2.56 8.32
CA VAL A 129 5.65 -3.30 9.12
C VAL A 129 7.05 -2.91 8.66
N VAL A 130 7.72 -2.08 9.44
CA VAL A 130 9.10 -1.69 9.18
C VAL A 130 10.04 -2.74 9.74
N SER A 131 10.96 -3.24 8.90
CA SER A 131 12.07 -4.07 9.37
C SER A 131 13.23 -3.16 9.77
N GLU A 132 13.61 -3.17 11.02
CA GLU A 132 14.72 -2.35 11.55
C GLU A 132 16.09 -2.74 10.98
N ALA A 133 16.18 -3.85 10.26
CA ALA A 133 17.45 -4.49 9.93
C ALA A 133 18.23 -3.85 8.77
N ASN A 134 17.62 -3.03 7.90
CA ASN A 134 18.36 -2.33 6.83
C ASN A 134 17.56 -1.15 6.27
N PRO A 135 18.12 0.06 6.19
CA PRO A 135 17.55 1.11 5.35
C PRO A 135 17.60 0.62 3.90
N THR A 136 16.43 0.35 3.34
CA THR A 136 16.30 -0.14 1.98
C THR A 136 16.72 0.98 1.02
N SER A 137 17.69 0.73 0.15
CA SER A 137 18.06 1.71 -0.88
C SER A 137 16.87 1.96 -1.83
N ALA A 138 16.84 3.12 -2.49
CA ALA A 138 15.81 3.44 -3.46
C ALA A 138 15.69 2.35 -4.55
N ASP A 139 16.83 1.79 -4.99
CA ASP A 139 16.85 0.70 -5.98
C ASP A 139 16.25 -0.60 -5.44
N ALA A 140 16.48 -0.91 -4.16
CA ALA A 140 15.88 -2.09 -3.53
C ALA A 140 14.36 -1.93 -3.37
N VAL A 141 13.85 -0.73 -3.06
CA VAL A 141 12.41 -0.43 -3.04
C VAL A 141 11.80 -0.61 -4.43
N LEU A 142 12.46 -0.09 -5.46
CA LEU A 142 12.03 -0.29 -6.85
C LEU A 142 12.02 -1.76 -7.24
N ALA A 143 13.05 -2.52 -6.89
CA ALA A 143 13.10 -3.95 -7.17
C ALA A 143 11.98 -4.73 -6.46
N GLN A 144 11.65 -4.39 -5.22
CA GLN A 144 10.55 -5.00 -4.48
C GLN A 144 9.17 -4.68 -5.08
N SER A 145 8.99 -3.51 -5.68
CA SER A 145 7.72 -3.10 -6.30
C SER A 145 7.48 -3.67 -7.70
N GLN A 146 8.47 -4.35 -8.32
CA GLN A 146 8.37 -4.86 -9.69
C GLN A 146 7.17 -5.79 -9.92
N THR A 147 6.82 -6.62 -8.94
CA THR A 147 5.66 -7.51 -9.04
C THR A 147 4.36 -6.70 -9.13
N LEU A 148 4.23 -5.62 -8.36
CA LEU A 148 3.06 -4.74 -8.39
C LEU A 148 3.01 -3.96 -9.71
N VAL A 149 4.17 -3.48 -10.18
CA VAL A 149 4.31 -2.79 -11.48
C VAL A 149 3.86 -3.71 -12.62
N ALA A 150 4.36 -4.94 -12.69
CA ALA A 150 3.96 -5.90 -13.73
C ALA A 150 2.45 -6.20 -13.72
N MET A 151 1.85 -6.30 -12.52
CA MET A 151 0.39 -6.47 -12.40
C MET A 151 -0.38 -5.23 -12.85
N ALA A 152 0.13 -4.02 -12.60
CA ALA A 152 -0.47 -2.78 -13.06
C ALA A 152 -0.37 -2.65 -14.59
N GLU A 153 0.77 -3.00 -15.19
CA GLU A 153 0.95 -3.03 -16.63
C GLU A 153 -0.02 -4.02 -17.31
N GLN A 154 -0.16 -5.21 -16.76
CA GLN A 154 -1.12 -6.19 -17.27
C GLN A 154 -2.57 -5.66 -17.19
N LEU A 155 -2.93 -4.96 -16.11
CA LEU A 155 -4.23 -4.32 -15.97
C LEU A 155 -4.40 -3.20 -17.00
N ASN A 156 -3.38 -2.38 -17.23
CA ASN A 156 -3.39 -1.31 -18.22
C ASN A 156 -3.61 -1.85 -19.64
N ILE A 157 -2.93 -2.93 -20.00
CA ILE A 157 -3.14 -3.60 -21.29
C ILE A 157 -4.60 -4.07 -21.44
N SER A 158 -5.11 -4.79 -20.45
CA SER A 158 -6.50 -5.31 -20.47
C SER A 158 -7.53 -4.19 -20.53
N ASN A 159 -7.35 -3.14 -19.73
CA ASN A 159 -8.28 -2.00 -19.71
C ASN A 159 -8.09 -1.08 -20.92
N GLY A 160 -6.91 -1.05 -21.51
CA GLY A 160 -6.62 -0.26 -22.72
C GLY A 160 -7.52 -0.62 -23.88
N ASP A 161 -7.72 -1.91 -24.12
CA ASP A 161 -8.62 -2.41 -25.15
C ASP A 161 -10.09 -2.05 -24.88
N SER A 162 -10.50 -2.16 -23.62
CA SER A 162 -11.85 -1.77 -23.20
C SER A 162 -12.09 -0.26 -23.34
N LEU A 163 -11.12 0.56 -22.92
CA LEU A 163 -11.20 2.02 -23.08
C LEU A 163 -11.18 2.46 -24.53
N ARG A 164 -10.37 1.80 -25.38
CA ARG A 164 -10.39 2.00 -26.83
C ARG A 164 -11.77 1.72 -27.40
N THR A 165 -12.39 0.62 -27.00
CA THR A 165 -13.76 0.26 -27.43
C THR A 165 -14.78 1.32 -27.00
N ILE A 166 -14.68 1.85 -25.77
CA ILE A 166 -15.55 2.93 -25.28
C ILE A 166 -15.34 4.21 -26.13
N ALA A 167 -14.10 4.58 -26.42
CA ALA A 167 -13.79 5.75 -27.24
C ALA A 167 -14.35 5.62 -28.66
N LEU A 168 -14.20 4.45 -29.28
CA LEU A 168 -14.77 4.18 -30.60
C LEU A 168 -16.29 4.25 -30.60
N MET A 169 -16.96 3.74 -29.56
CA MET A 169 -18.41 3.88 -29.41
C MET A 169 -18.83 5.33 -29.28
N ALA A 170 -18.11 6.14 -28.51
CA ALA A 170 -18.40 7.56 -28.36
C ALA A 170 -18.22 8.32 -29.69
N LEU A 171 -17.14 8.05 -30.43
CA LEU A 171 -16.92 8.65 -31.75
C LEU A 171 -17.98 8.25 -32.77
N ALA A 172 -18.40 6.98 -32.79
CA ALA A 172 -19.45 6.52 -33.68
C ALA A 172 -20.79 7.25 -33.43
N ILE A 173 -21.12 7.53 -32.16
CA ILE A 173 -22.27 8.35 -31.78
C ILE A 173 -22.10 9.80 -32.24
N LEU A 174 -20.97 10.41 -31.97
CA LEU A 174 -20.70 11.81 -32.32
C LEU A 174 -20.75 12.05 -33.84
N ARG A 175 -20.34 11.06 -34.63
CA ARG A 175 -20.33 11.14 -36.10
C ARG A 175 -21.58 10.55 -36.77
N ASP A 176 -22.52 10.05 -35.98
CA ASP A 176 -23.73 9.38 -36.44
C ASP A 176 -23.47 8.25 -37.45
N VAL A 177 -22.41 7.46 -37.17
CA VAL A 177 -22.04 6.30 -37.99
C VAL A 177 -22.02 5.01 -37.18
N SER A 178 -22.02 3.85 -37.87
CA SER A 178 -21.79 2.57 -37.21
C SER A 178 -20.31 2.44 -36.80
N LEU A 179 -19.99 1.56 -35.83
CA LEU A 179 -18.59 1.28 -35.45
C LEU A 179 -17.72 0.87 -36.64
N GLY A 180 -18.28 0.12 -37.62
CA GLY A 180 -17.58 -0.25 -38.86
C GLY A 180 -17.38 0.89 -39.83
N GLY A 181 -18.20 1.94 -39.76
CA GLY A 181 -18.16 3.11 -40.60
C GLY A 181 -17.20 4.21 -40.15
N LEU A 182 -16.49 4.01 -39.02
CA LEU A 182 -15.42 4.91 -38.56
C LEU A 182 -14.23 4.87 -39.54
N SER A 183 -13.57 6.00 -39.73
CA SER A 183 -12.33 6.09 -40.52
C SER A 183 -11.20 5.29 -39.87
N ASP A 184 -10.18 4.97 -40.65
CA ASP A 184 -9.02 4.25 -40.13
C ASP A 184 -8.24 5.10 -39.13
N GLU A 185 -8.21 6.43 -39.29
CA GLU A 185 -7.64 7.38 -38.32
C GLU A 185 -8.39 7.32 -36.96
N ASP A 186 -9.71 7.20 -36.98
CA ASP A 186 -10.50 7.05 -35.75
C ASP A 186 -10.28 5.71 -35.05
N LYS A 187 -9.99 4.67 -35.82
CA LYS A 187 -9.70 3.34 -35.30
C LYS A 187 -8.31 3.23 -34.66
N ASP A 188 -7.43 4.16 -34.97
CA ASP A 188 -6.06 4.22 -34.43
C ASP A 188 -5.97 4.79 -32.99
N ILE A 189 -7.12 5.08 -32.39
CA ILE A 189 -7.16 5.50 -30.98
C ILE A 189 -6.57 4.43 -30.08
N VAL A 190 -5.62 4.84 -29.23
CA VAL A 190 -4.98 3.99 -28.20
C VAL A 190 -5.09 4.66 -26.84
N ALA A 191 -5.40 3.88 -25.81
CA ALA A 191 -5.37 4.35 -24.44
C ALA A 191 -3.90 4.48 -23.97
N HIS A 192 -3.51 5.66 -23.57
CA HIS A 192 -2.18 5.92 -23.03
C HIS A 192 -2.22 5.97 -21.50
N PHE A 193 -1.48 5.10 -20.84
CA PHE A 193 -1.33 5.05 -19.39
C PHE A 193 0.04 5.61 -19.00
N ARG A 194 0.11 6.25 -17.84
CA ARG A 194 1.40 6.57 -17.23
C ARG A 194 2.12 5.28 -16.85
N ASN A 195 3.45 5.32 -16.91
CA ASN A 195 4.26 4.21 -16.44
C ASN A 195 3.98 3.96 -14.94
N PRO A 196 3.52 2.78 -14.53
CA PRO A 196 3.25 2.48 -13.12
C PRO A 196 4.53 2.36 -12.28
N ALA A 197 5.68 2.08 -12.90
CA ALA A 197 6.97 2.23 -12.24
C ALA A 197 7.28 3.74 -12.13
N MET A 198 7.44 4.24 -10.91
CA MET A 198 7.96 5.59 -10.68
C MET A 198 9.50 5.52 -10.65
N PRO A 199 10.20 5.70 -11.78
CA PRO A 199 11.64 5.78 -11.75
C PRO A 199 12.05 7.00 -10.92
N SER A 200 13.17 6.92 -10.22
CA SER A 200 13.69 8.10 -9.53
C SER A 200 13.94 9.21 -10.55
N VAL A 201 13.69 10.46 -10.16
CA VAL A 201 13.92 11.62 -11.04
C VAL A 201 15.36 11.60 -11.60
N ALA A 202 16.33 11.16 -10.80
CA ALA A 202 17.72 11.02 -11.22
C ALA A 202 17.90 9.95 -12.31
N ALA A 203 17.26 8.77 -12.17
CA ALA A 203 17.35 7.71 -13.18
C ALA A 203 16.66 8.11 -14.49
N THR A 204 15.55 8.83 -14.40
CA THR A 204 14.84 9.37 -15.59
C THR A 204 15.68 10.43 -16.29
N ALA A 205 16.29 11.35 -15.54
CA ALA A 205 17.16 12.39 -16.10
C ALA A 205 18.41 11.78 -16.77
N ASP A 206 19.06 10.79 -16.16
CA ASP A 206 20.22 10.10 -16.74
C ASP A 206 19.85 9.35 -18.03
N ALA A 207 18.73 8.63 -18.04
CA ALA A 207 18.22 7.99 -19.25
C ALA A 207 17.88 9.01 -20.34
N ALA A 208 17.27 10.13 -19.98
CA ALA A 208 16.93 11.20 -20.91
C ALA A 208 18.19 11.81 -21.57
N ILE A 209 19.22 12.11 -20.79
CA ILE A 209 20.49 12.63 -21.30
C ILE A 209 21.13 11.65 -22.28
N LYS A 210 21.14 10.35 -21.97
CA LYS A 210 21.69 9.30 -22.86
C LYS A 210 20.91 9.18 -24.16
N ILE A 211 19.58 9.26 -24.12
CA ILE A 211 18.75 9.21 -25.33
C ILE A 211 18.92 10.49 -26.16
N ALA A 212 18.93 11.66 -25.53
CA ALA A 212 19.14 12.94 -26.20
C ALA A 212 20.49 13.01 -26.88
N SER A 213 21.55 12.49 -26.27
CA SER A 213 22.88 12.42 -26.86
C SER A 213 22.96 11.48 -28.08
N ALA A 214 22.17 10.38 -28.06
CA ALA A 214 22.12 9.43 -29.17
C ALA A 214 21.21 9.89 -30.34
N ARG A 215 20.18 10.69 -30.06
CA ARG A 215 19.20 11.16 -31.03
C ARG A 215 18.72 12.59 -30.71
N GLN A 216 19.50 13.59 -31.05
CA GLN A 216 19.16 15.00 -30.80
C GLN A 216 17.80 15.44 -31.35
N ALA A 217 17.41 14.97 -32.53
CA ALA A 217 16.11 15.28 -33.11
C ALA A 217 14.92 14.76 -32.28
N PHE A 218 15.11 13.64 -31.55
CA PHE A 218 14.09 13.08 -30.67
C PHE A 218 13.94 13.89 -29.38
N ALA A 219 15.02 14.50 -28.90
CA ALA A 219 15.01 15.31 -27.67
C ALA A 219 14.03 16.49 -27.71
N ASN A 220 13.73 17.01 -28.90
CA ASN A 220 12.83 18.14 -29.10
C ASN A 220 11.36 17.73 -29.35
N THR A 221 11.02 16.43 -29.19
CA THR A 221 9.66 15.95 -29.42
C THR A 221 8.81 15.98 -28.14
N ASP A 222 7.49 16.13 -28.29
CA ASP A 222 6.54 16.05 -27.19
C ASP A 222 6.65 14.71 -26.47
N THR A 223 6.80 13.62 -27.23
CA THR A 223 6.96 12.26 -26.72
C THR A 223 8.16 12.12 -25.80
N PHE A 224 9.27 12.79 -26.10
CA PHE A 224 10.45 12.78 -25.25
C PHE A 224 10.20 13.49 -23.92
N LEU A 225 9.57 14.66 -23.97
CA LEU A 225 9.23 15.43 -22.78
C LEU A 225 8.22 14.68 -21.88
N GLU A 226 7.21 14.03 -22.47
CA GLU A 226 6.25 13.17 -21.75
C GLU A 226 6.97 11.96 -21.13
N MET A 227 7.94 11.37 -21.79
CA MET A 227 8.73 10.24 -21.29
C MET A 227 9.58 10.62 -20.07
N ILE A 228 10.09 11.86 -20.01
CA ILE A 228 10.82 12.40 -18.86
C ILE A 228 9.88 12.66 -17.66
N GLY A 229 8.57 12.75 -17.89
CA GLY A 229 7.59 12.93 -16.83
C GLY A 229 6.85 14.27 -16.85
N PHE A 230 7.07 15.11 -17.84
CA PHE A 230 6.27 16.33 -18.04
C PHE A 230 4.85 15.97 -18.48
N ASP A 231 3.86 16.63 -17.93
CA ASP A 231 2.49 16.48 -18.39
C ASP A 231 2.26 17.29 -19.70
N LYS A 232 1.14 17.00 -20.38
CA LYS A 232 0.81 17.68 -21.65
C LYS A 232 0.65 19.21 -21.51
N ALA A 233 0.29 19.71 -20.33
CA ALA A 233 0.16 21.13 -20.09
C ALA A 233 1.55 21.76 -19.98
N ASP A 234 2.47 21.12 -19.30
CA ASP A 234 3.85 21.58 -19.17
C ASP A 234 4.59 21.51 -20.50
N VAL A 235 4.40 20.44 -21.29
CA VAL A 235 4.96 20.33 -22.65
C VAL A 235 4.50 21.49 -23.55
N ARG A 236 3.21 21.86 -23.51
CA ARG A 236 2.69 23.00 -24.24
C ARG A 236 3.30 24.32 -23.79
N ARG A 237 3.49 24.50 -22.47
CA ARG A 237 4.12 25.70 -21.90
C ARG A 237 5.58 25.84 -22.33
N ILE A 238 6.34 24.74 -22.23
CA ILE A 238 7.75 24.68 -22.64
C ILE A 238 7.86 25.09 -24.12
N LYS A 239 7.08 24.46 -25.01
CA LYS A 239 7.12 24.76 -26.45
C LYS A 239 6.64 26.17 -26.80
N ALA A 240 5.67 26.70 -26.07
CA ALA A 240 5.26 28.09 -26.24
C ALA A 240 6.40 29.05 -25.89
N GLN A 241 7.10 28.80 -24.80
CA GLN A 241 8.24 29.60 -24.37
C GLN A 241 9.42 29.51 -25.35
N GLU A 242 9.72 28.30 -25.86
CA GLU A 242 10.76 28.08 -26.88
C GLU A 242 10.47 28.87 -28.16
N ARG A 243 9.23 28.88 -28.64
CA ARG A 243 8.83 29.69 -29.83
C ARG A 243 8.99 31.17 -29.60
N ILE A 244 8.66 31.68 -28.41
CA ILE A 244 8.85 33.09 -28.05
C ILE A 244 10.35 33.43 -28.07
N ASN A 245 11.18 32.58 -27.45
CA ASN A 245 12.62 32.78 -27.39
C ASN A 245 13.26 32.78 -28.81
N GLN A 246 12.90 31.81 -29.66
CA GLN A 246 13.35 31.75 -31.05
C GLN A 246 12.91 32.98 -31.84
N GLY A 247 11.70 33.48 -31.60
CA GLY A 247 11.25 34.72 -32.21
C GLY A 247 12.07 35.96 -31.79
N LEU A 248 12.44 36.02 -30.50
CA LEU A 248 13.29 37.11 -29.98
C LEU A 248 14.73 37.02 -30.51
N GLU A 249 15.30 35.83 -30.66
CA GLU A 249 16.62 35.62 -31.26
C GLU A 249 16.65 36.11 -32.73
N LEU A 250 15.64 35.73 -33.52
CA LEU A 250 15.53 36.17 -34.92
C LEU A 250 15.42 37.70 -35.04
N VAL A 251 14.73 38.37 -34.10
CA VAL A 251 14.64 39.84 -34.10
C VAL A 251 15.98 40.48 -33.75
N SER A 252 16.73 39.88 -32.78
CA SER A 252 18.05 40.39 -32.39
C SER A 252 19.15 40.20 -33.46
N GLU A 253 18.98 39.23 -34.38
CA GLU A 253 19.89 39.04 -35.52
C GLU A 253 19.63 40.00 -36.69
N LEU A 254 18.49 40.69 -36.68
CA LEU A 254 18.09 41.67 -37.71
C LEU A 254 18.41 43.12 -37.33
N GLU A 255 18.84 43.38 -36.09
CA GLU A 255 19.34 44.66 -35.61
C GLU A 255 20.88 44.74 -35.70
#